data_2f88e3ab76b61ef18634482d1561b326
#
_entry.id   2f88e3ab76b61ef18634482d1561b326
#
_cell.length_a   1.000
_cell.length_b   1.000
_cell.length_c   1.000
_cell.angle_alpha   90.00
_cell.angle_beta   90.00
_cell.angle_gamma   90.00
#
_symmetry.space_group_name_H-M   'P 1'
#
loop_
_entity.id
_entity.type
_entity.pdbx_description
1 polymer ?
#
loop_
_entity_poly.entity_id
_entity_poly.type
_entity_poly.pdbx_seq_one_letter_code
_entity_poly.pdbx_strand_id
1 'polypeptide(L)'
;MIKKDNVFNNPINSIVDFKFDEKVANVFEDMLKRSIPGYGTIISTTGMLTKLYARPNSNFYDLGSSLGASAMSMRQNITHPNCKVIAVDNSEAMIKRSRDLLEKNNAVTEIELICDDIKNIEIKNASVVV
;
A
#
# COMPACT_ATOMS: atom_id res chain seq x y z
N MET A 1 4.65 -15.67 -7.61
CA MET A 1 4.03 -15.50 -8.94
C MET A 1 2.80 -14.62 -8.79
N ILE A 2 2.69 -13.57 -9.58
CA ILE A 2 1.51 -12.70 -9.62
C ILE A 2 0.37 -13.46 -10.30
N LYS A 3 -0.78 -13.59 -9.62
CA LYS A 3 -1.96 -14.20 -10.24
C LYS A 3 -2.57 -13.21 -11.24
N LYS A 4 -2.87 -13.72 -12.45
CA LYS A 4 -3.54 -12.93 -13.49
C LYS A 4 -4.98 -12.60 -13.06
N ASP A 5 -5.39 -11.36 -13.29
CA ASP A 5 -6.77 -10.93 -13.04
C ASP A 5 -7.73 -11.55 -14.07
N ASN A 6 -8.63 -12.36 -13.57
CA ASN A 6 -9.74 -12.98 -14.33
C ASN A 6 -11.06 -12.88 -13.53
N VAL A 7 -11.12 -12.03 -12.52
CA VAL A 7 -12.26 -11.96 -11.58
C VAL A 7 -13.58 -11.68 -12.28
N PHE A 8 -13.57 -10.88 -13.34
CA PHE A 8 -14.77 -10.48 -14.11
C PHE A 8 -14.92 -11.18 -15.46
N ASN A 9 -14.15 -12.25 -15.72
CA ASN A 9 -14.26 -13.00 -16.99
C ASN A 9 -15.50 -13.89 -17.06
N ASN A 10 -16.12 -14.20 -15.94
CA ASN A 10 -17.33 -15.03 -15.87
C ASN A 10 -18.58 -14.14 -15.71
N PRO A 11 -19.75 -14.57 -16.25
CA PRO A 11 -20.99 -13.86 -16.02
C PRO A 11 -21.31 -13.70 -14.53
N ILE A 12 -21.69 -12.50 -14.12
CA ILE A 12 -22.07 -12.20 -12.74
C ILE A 12 -23.59 -12.33 -12.64
N ASN A 13 -24.07 -13.18 -11.75
CA ASN A 13 -25.51 -13.43 -11.57
C ASN A 13 -26.26 -12.28 -10.90
N SER A 14 -25.55 -11.36 -10.26
CA SER A 14 -26.11 -10.15 -9.65
C SER A 14 -25.09 -9.01 -9.71
N ILE A 15 -25.55 -7.80 -10.00
CA ILE A 15 -24.75 -6.58 -9.92
C ILE A 15 -24.72 -6.18 -8.44
N VAL A 16 -23.56 -6.22 -7.84
CA VAL A 16 -23.28 -5.72 -6.48
C VAL A 16 -22.21 -4.66 -6.56
N ASP A 17 -22.16 -3.78 -5.56
CA ASP A 17 -21.09 -2.79 -5.47
C ASP A 17 -19.71 -3.45 -5.44
N PHE A 18 -18.73 -2.80 -6.07
CA PHE A 18 -17.36 -3.28 -6.06
C PHE A 18 -16.81 -3.29 -4.62
N LYS A 19 -16.23 -4.43 -4.22
CA LYS A 19 -15.60 -4.61 -2.90
C LYS A 19 -14.17 -5.10 -3.05
N PHE A 20 -13.29 -4.55 -2.25
CA PHE A 20 -11.92 -5.03 -2.10
C PHE A 20 -11.88 -6.27 -1.19
N ASP A 21 -12.46 -7.37 -1.67
CA ASP A 21 -12.49 -8.66 -1.00
C ASP A 21 -11.22 -9.51 -1.28
N GLU A 22 -11.19 -10.73 -0.76
CA GLU A 22 -10.04 -11.64 -0.96
C GLU A 22 -9.81 -12.00 -2.43
N LYS A 23 -10.86 -12.07 -3.26
CA LYS A 23 -10.71 -12.38 -4.69
C LYS A 23 -9.98 -11.25 -5.40
N VAL A 24 -10.39 -10.00 -5.13
CA VAL A 24 -9.76 -8.80 -5.67
C VAL A 24 -8.34 -8.65 -5.14
N ALA A 25 -8.12 -8.81 -3.83
CA ALA A 25 -6.79 -8.70 -3.22
C ALA A 25 -5.76 -9.68 -3.83
N ASN A 26 -6.19 -10.88 -4.23
CA ASN A 26 -5.32 -11.88 -4.83
C ASN A 26 -4.82 -11.54 -6.24
N VAL A 27 -5.54 -10.71 -6.98
CA VAL A 27 -5.22 -10.31 -8.37
C VAL A 27 -4.95 -8.81 -8.51
N PHE A 28 -4.98 -8.08 -7.41
CA PHE A 28 -4.96 -6.61 -7.39
C PHE A 28 -3.72 -6.02 -8.06
N GLU A 29 -2.56 -6.62 -7.85
CA GLU A 29 -1.31 -6.16 -8.48
C GLU A 29 -1.37 -6.27 -10.01
N ASP A 30 -1.91 -7.37 -10.54
CA ASP A 30 -2.11 -7.54 -11.99
C ASP A 30 -3.15 -6.53 -12.52
N MET A 31 -4.24 -6.34 -11.78
CA MET A 31 -5.26 -5.31 -12.09
C MET A 31 -4.65 -3.92 -12.24
N LEU A 32 -3.84 -3.48 -11.28
CA LEU A 32 -3.21 -2.16 -11.27
C LEU A 32 -2.27 -1.98 -12.46
N LYS A 33 -1.41 -2.97 -12.72
CA LYS A 33 -0.47 -2.95 -13.86
C LYS A 33 -1.18 -2.86 -15.21
N ARG A 34 -2.36 -3.47 -15.33
CA ARG A 34 -3.15 -3.46 -16.57
C ARG A 34 -4.05 -2.25 -16.72
N SER A 35 -4.46 -1.63 -15.61
CA SER A 35 -5.47 -0.56 -15.59
C SER A 35 -4.89 0.83 -15.43
N ILE A 36 -3.70 0.96 -14.83
CA ILE A 36 -3.09 2.26 -14.55
C ILE A 36 -1.80 2.42 -15.38
N PRO A 37 -1.83 3.24 -16.45
CA PRO A 37 -0.62 3.55 -17.20
C PRO A 37 0.44 4.20 -16.29
N GLY A 38 1.67 3.70 -16.35
CA GLY A 38 2.78 4.24 -15.59
C GLY A 38 2.75 3.93 -14.07
N TYR A 39 1.97 2.95 -13.63
CA TYR A 39 1.87 2.58 -12.22
C TYR A 39 3.24 2.36 -11.55
N GLY A 40 4.13 1.62 -12.19
CA GLY A 40 5.49 1.40 -11.68
C GLY A 40 6.29 2.70 -11.51
N THR A 41 6.12 3.64 -12.43
CA THR A 41 6.74 4.97 -12.36
C THR A 41 6.20 5.78 -11.18
N ILE A 42 4.89 5.72 -10.93
CA ILE A 42 4.26 6.38 -9.77
C ILE A 42 4.86 5.85 -8.47
N ILE A 43 4.95 4.53 -8.32
CA ILE A 43 5.51 3.90 -7.13
C ILE A 43 6.99 4.27 -6.92
N SER A 44 7.81 4.21 -7.97
CA SER A 44 9.22 4.59 -7.86
C SER A 44 9.41 6.08 -7.58
N THR A 45 8.59 6.95 -8.14
CA THR A 45 8.61 8.39 -7.88
C THR A 45 8.23 8.68 -6.42
N THR A 46 7.25 7.98 -5.86
CA THR A 46 6.91 8.07 -4.45
C THR A 46 8.13 7.79 -3.56
N GLY A 47 8.91 6.76 -3.88
CA GLY A 47 10.15 6.47 -3.18
C GLY A 47 11.21 7.56 -3.32
N MET A 48 11.39 8.12 -4.51
CA MET A 48 12.33 9.22 -4.75
C MET A 48 11.95 10.48 -3.97
N LEU A 49 10.69 10.85 -3.95
CA LEU A 49 10.20 12.00 -3.19
C LEU A 49 10.34 11.75 -1.68
N THR A 50 10.11 10.52 -1.23
CA THR A 50 10.35 10.13 0.16
C THR A 50 11.79 10.37 0.55
N LYS A 51 12.75 9.92 -0.25
CA LYS A 51 14.18 10.16 -0.01
C LYS A 51 14.51 11.65 0.09
N LEU A 52 13.88 12.46 -0.75
CA LEU A 52 14.14 13.91 -0.82
C LEU A 52 13.58 14.66 0.38
N TYR A 53 12.39 14.28 0.87
CA TYR A 53 11.67 15.00 1.93
C TYR A 53 11.72 14.34 3.30
N ALA A 54 12.32 13.16 3.41
CA ALA A 54 12.46 12.45 4.68
C ALA A 54 13.23 13.28 5.71
N ARG A 55 12.75 13.25 6.95
CA ARG A 55 13.40 13.86 8.12
C ARG A 55 13.59 12.80 9.19
N PRO A 56 14.62 12.90 10.03
CA PRO A 56 14.76 12.00 11.17
C PRO A 56 13.61 12.19 12.17
N ASN A 57 13.32 11.15 12.93
CA ASN A 57 12.29 11.14 13.99
C ASN A 57 10.89 11.53 13.45
N SER A 58 10.51 11.05 12.29
CA SER A 58 9.24 11.40 11.64
C SER A 58 8.49 10.20 11.09
N ASN A 59 7.22 10.43 10.77
CA ASN A 59 6.31 9.44 10.24
C ASN A 59 6.03 9.66 8.75
N PHE A 60 5.71 8.57 8.08
CA PHE A 60 5.36 8.50 6.67
C PHE A 60 4.02 7.77 6.55
N TYR A 61 3.05 8.38 5.90
CA TYR A 61 1.70 7.84 5.80
C TYR A 61 1.36 7.41 4.38
N ASP A 62 0.82 6.19 4.26
CA ASP A 62 0.21 5.67 3.03
C ASP A 62 -1.29 5.46 3.30
N LEU A 63 -2.11 6.38 2.80
CA LEU A 63 -3.55 6.42 3.04
C LEU A 63 -4.29 5.73 1.88
N GLY A 64 -4.90 4.60 2.16
CA GLY A 64 -5.41 3.69 1.13
C GLY A 64 -4.29 2.80 0.60
N SER A 65 -3.57 2.14 1.50
CA SER A 65 -2.31 1.45 1.20
C SER A 65 -2.47 0.19 0.36
N SER A 66 -3.65 -0.39 0.27
CA SER A 66 -3.91 -1.63 -0.49
C SER A 66 -2.90 -2.73 -0.12
N LEU A 67 -2.16 -3.24 -1.07
CA LEU A 67 -1.12 -4.25 -0.84
C LEU A 67 0.21 -3.68 -0.34
N GLY A 68 0.32 -2.36 -0.17
CA GLY A 68 1.47 -1.70 0.44
C GLY A 68 2.60 -1.34 -0.52
N ALA A 69 2.34 -1.21 -1.82
CA ALA A 69 3.37 -0.88 -2.81
C ALA A 69 4.02 0.49 -2.52
N SER A 70 3.23 1.53 -2.25
CA SER A 70 3.73 2.85 -1.88
C SER A 70 4.47 2.82 -0.54
N ALA A 71 3.91 2.15 0.46
CA ALA A 71 4.53 2.00 1.78
C ALA A 71 5.90 1.32 1.70
N MET A 72 6.03 0.26 0.88
CA MET A 72 7.31 -0.42 0.65
C MET A 72 8.31 0.47 -0.09
N SER A 73 7.87 1.22 -1.10
CA SER A 73 8.71 2.16 -1.83
C SER A 73 9.24 3.27 -0.92
N MET A 74 8.39 3.82 -0.04
CA MET A 74 8.82 4.77 0.99
C MET A 74 9.85 4.15 1.93
N ARG A 75 9.55 2.97 2.51
CA ARG A 75 10.45 2.29 3.45
C ARG A 75 11.86 2.08 2.90
N GLN A 76 11.96 1.66 1.65
CA GLN A 76 13.25 1.41 0.98
C GLN A 76 14.09 2.68 0.79
N ASN A 77 13.45 3.85 0.83
CA ASN A 77 14.10 5.16 0.60
C ASN A 77 14.28 5.98 1.89
N ILE A 78 13.93 5.45 3.05
CA ILE A 78 14.14 6.08 4.35
C ILE A 78 15.49 5.63 4.90
N THR A 79 16.40 6.59 5.08
CA THR A 79 17.74 6.36 5.66
C THR A 79 17.92 7.04 7.03
N HIS A 80 16.96 7.84 7.45
CA HIS A 80 16.99 8.56 8.72
C HIS A 80 16.58 7.67 9.89
N PRO A 81 17.13 7.92 11.10
CA PRO A 81 16.77 7.16 12.30
C PRO A 81 15.37 7.52 12.82
N ASN A 82 14.79 6.61 13.59
CA ASN A 82 13.51 6.76 14.29
C ASN A 82 12.36 7.18 13.36
N CYS A 83 12.31 6.57 12.19
CA CYS A 83 11.23 6.74 11.22
C CYS A 83 10.31 5.53 11.22
N LYS A 84 9.03 5.77 10.96
CA LYS A 84 8.00 4.75 10.82
C LYS A 84 7.13 5.04 9.61
N VAL A 85 6.80 4.01 8.84
CA VAL A 85 5.76 4.07 7.81
C VAL A 85 4.46 3.57 8.42
N ILE A 86 3.38 4.31 8.23
CA ILE A 86 2.03 3.98 8.71
C ILE A 86 1.16 3.79 7.47
N ALA A 87 0.76 2.56 7.23
CA ALA A 87 -0.03 2.16 6.07
C ALA A 87 -1.47 1.84 6.51
N VAL A 88 -2.43 2.57 5.96
CA VAL A 88 -3.84 2.49 6.34
C VAL A 88 -4.68 2.01 5.18
N ASP A 89 -5.53 1.02 5.43
CA ASP A 89 -6.55 0.58 4.48
C ASP A 89 -7.79 0.09 5.24
N ASN A 90 -8.97 0.31 4.71
CA ASN A 90 -10.21 -0.14 5.34
C ASN A 90 -10.60 -1.57 4.96
N SER A 91 -9.86 -2.21 4.06
CA SER A 91 -10.09 -3.60 3.65
C SER A 91 -9.26 -4.57 4.50
N GLU A 92 -9.92 -5.40 5.29
CA GLU A 92 -9.26 -6.48 6.04
C GLU A 92 -8.49 -7.44 5.13
N ALA A 93 -9.03 -7.75 3.94
CA ALA A 93 -8.38 -8.63 2.96
C ALA A 93 -7.07 -8.01 2.44
N MET A 94 -7.05 -6.69 2.17
CA MET A 94 -5.86 -5.97 1.74
C MET A 94 -4.81 -5.93 2.86
N ILE A 95 -5.19 -5.59 4.08
CA ILE A 95 -4.30 -5.55 5.25
C ILE A 95 -3.69 -6.93 5.51
N LYS A 96 -4.49 -7.99 5.50
CA LYS A 96 -3.99 -9.36 5.68
C LYS A 96 -2.96 -9.73 4.61
N ARG A 97 -3.27 -9.48 3.35
CA ARG A 97 -2.38 -9.77 2.23
C ARG A 97 -1.09 -8.94 2.28
N SER A 98 -1.21 -7.67 2.63
CA SER A 98 -0.07 -6.77 2.81
C SER A 98 0.85 -7.27 3.91
N ARG A 99 0.31 -7.74 5.03
CA ARG A 99 1.10 -8.33 6.13
C ARG A 99 1.91 -9.52 5.66
N ASP A 100 1.29 -10.46 4.93
CA ASP A 100 1.97 -11.63 4.37
C ASP A 100 3.13 -11.25 3.43
N LEU A 101 2.97 -10.17 2.68
CA LEU A 101 4.01 -9.66 1.79
C LEU A 101 5.16 -8.98 2.55
N LEU A 102 4.84 -8.24 3.61
CA LEU A 102 5.82 -7.50 4.42
C LEU A 102 6.66 -8.42 5.29
N GLU A 103 6.11 -9.50 5.83
CA GLU A 103 6.83 -10.48 6.64
C GLU A 103 7.99 -11.16 5.89
N LYS A 104 7.90 -11.20 4.56
CA LYS A 104 8.95 -11.76 3.69
C LYS A 104 10.12 -10.82 3.46
N ASN A 105 10.01 -9.57 3.88
CA ASN A 105 10.98 -8.52 3.61
C ASN A 105 11.45 -7.85 4.91
N ASN A 106 12.56 -8.32 5.46
CA ASN A 106 13.18 -7.68 6.61
C ASN A 106 13.78 -6.32 6.23
N ALA A 107 13.42 -5.28 6.96
CA ALA A 107 13.97 -3.94 6.81
C ALA A 107 14.08 -3.24 8.17
N VAL A 108 14.97 -2.25 8.25
CA VAL A 108 15.21 -1.50 9.49
C VAL A 108 14.01 -0.62 9.85
N THR A 109 13.41 0.03 8.87
CA THR A 109 12.23 0.88 9.08
C THR A 109 10.97 0.03 9.14
N GLU A 110 10.22 0.15 10.23
CA GLU A 110 8.96 -0.53 10.46
C GLU A 110 7.85 0.00 9.55
N ILE A 111 6.98 -0.89 9.09
CA ILE A 111 5.66 -0.53 8.53
C ILE A 111 4.59 -1.00 9.50
N GLU A 112 3.87 -0.06 10.08
CA GLU A 112 2.67 -0.31 10.87
C GLU A 112 1.45 -0.37 9.96
N LEU A 113 0.72 -1.49 10.01
CA LEU A 113 -0.52 -1.69 9.24
C LEU A 113 -1.73 -1.40 10.11
N ILE A 114 -2.59 -0.49 9.66
CA ILE A 114 -3.83 -0.12 10.34
C ILE A 114 -5.02 -0.43 9.43
N CYS A 115 -5.94 -1.26 9.92
CA CYS A 115 -7.21 -1.53 9.26
C CYS A 115 -8.27 -0.57 9.80
N ASP A 116 -8.46 0.57 9.13
CA ASP A 116 -9.44 1.59 9.55
C ASP A 116 -9.76 2.54 8.38
N ASP A 117 -10.82 3.34 8.54
CA ASP A 117 -11.12 4.46 7.64
C ASP A 117 -10.09 5.58 7.85
N ILE A 118 -9.57 6.13 6.76
CA ILE A 118 -8.59 7.23 6.80
C ILE A 118 -9.10 8.46 7.56
N LYS A 119 -10.42 8.64 7.67
CA LYS A 119 -11.03 9.74 8.45
C LYS A 119 -10.74 9.64 9.95
N ASN A 120 -10.46 8.42 10.44
CA ASN A 120 -10.18 8.17 11.85
C ASN A 120 -8.69 8.30 12.19
N ILE A 121 -7.85 8.55 11.20
CA ILE A 121 -6.40 8.59 11.35
C ILE A 121 -5.95 10.02 11.65
N GLU A 122 -5.28 10.20 12.77
CA GLU A 122 -4.62 11.46 13.11
C GLU A 122 -3.21 11.48 12.52
N ILE A 123 -2.95 12.43 11.63
CA ILE A 123 -1.62 12.62 11.02
C ILE A 123 -0.73 13.42 11.97
N LYS A 124 0.33 12.80 12.46
CA LYS A 124 1.29 13.41 13.39
C LYS A 124 2.71 13.32 12.88
N ASN A 125 3.44 14.41 12.98
CA ASN A 125 4.87 14.49 12.68
C ASN A 125 5.23 13.86 11.33
N ALA A 126 4.44 14.13 10.31
CA ALA A 126 4.60 13.55 8.99
C ALA A 126 5.68 14.26 8.18
N SER A 127 6.60 13.48 7.58
CA SER A 127 7.48 13.96 6.51
C SER A 127 6.83 13.83 5.15
N VAL A 128 6.10 12.74 4.92
CA VAL A 128 5.45 12.44 3.64
C VAL A 128 4.08 11.81 3.93
N VAL A 129 3.10 12.20 3.14
CA VAL A 129 1.75 11.59 3.11
C VAL A 129 1.39 11.34 1.64
N VAL A 130 1.00 10.12 1.31
CA VAL A 130 0.55 9.70 -0.03
C VAL A 130 -0.81 9.05 0.04
#